data_99bc126819bafe63f288dee72e297753
#
_entry.id   99bc126819bafe63f288dee72e297753
#
_cell.length_a   1.000
_cell.length_b   1.000
_cell.length_c   1.000
_cell.angle_alpha   90.00
_cell.angle_beta   90.00
_cell.angle_gamma   90.00
#
_symmetry.space_group_name_H-M   'P 1'
#
loop_
_entity.id
_entity.type
_entity.pdbx_description
1 polymer ?
#
loop_
_entity_poly.entity_id
_entity_poly.type
_entity_poly.pdbx_seq_one_letter_code
_entity_poly.pdbx_strand_id
1 'polypeptide(L)'
;MKKFFSVIIAAAFLSLDFQGLKAQTDVELDPEFGGRLSLSVDKKLARGLHVSLEEEIRMDNNFGSFDRFHTTLALSYKVSDYLKLGVGYAMINPYSSSNSTFKSSRHRLMVDATGSLRFGDWRLSLRERLQATYRSGDMNEYQNPRTALTLKSRLKLSYKGLRRLEPYAYVELRNTLNAPVISATYDGTNYMTADLSQTGEAGWFIDGWNGMYVNRVRGSLGFDYRLSKASSIDVSLMADRIMDKIVDANAEGTKLKSYTRETGFVGWINIGYSYSF
;
A
#
# COMPACT_ATOMS: atom_id res chain seq x y z
N MET A 1 -20.49 4.19 21.89
CA MET A 1 -19.10 4.19 21.41
C MET A 1 -18.45 2.79 21.43
N LYS A 2 -18.66 1.91 22.42
CA LYS A 2 -18.06 0.54 22.45
C LYS A 2 -18.46 -0.36 21.26
N LYS A 3 -19.67 -0.23 20.71
CA LYS A 3 -20.16 -1.07 19.59
C LYS A 3 -19.58 -0.70 18.22
N PHE A 4 -19.11 0.56 18.02
CA PHE A 4 -18.48 0.99 16.75
C PHE A 4 -17.06 0.44 16.57
N PHE A 5 -16.33 0.26 17.68
CA PHE A 5 -14.97 -0.29 17.64
C PHE A 5 -14.95 -1.79 17.31
N SER A 6 -15.96 -2.55 17.76
CA SER A 6 -16.06 -4.00 17.50
C SER A 6 -16.33 -4.32 16.02
N VAL A 7 -17.04 -3.45 15.29
CA VAL A 7 -17.36 -3.67 13.88
C VAL A 7 -16.14 -3.42 12.97
N ILE A 8 -15.28 -2.47 13.32
CA ILE A 8 -14.10 -2.11 12.51
C ILE A 8 -13.00 -3.18 12.67
N ILE A 9 -12.82 -3.73 13.88
CA ILE A 9 -11.86 -4.81 14.11
C ILE A 9 -12.32 -6.12 13.44
N ALA A 10 -13.62 -6.40 13.41
CA ALA A 10 -14.17 -7.58 12.74
C ALA A 10 -13.99 -7.53 11.20
N ALA A 11 -14.08 -6.35 10.58
CA ALA A 11 -13.87 -6.20 9.15
C ALA A 11 -12.41 -6.42 8.71
N ALA A 12 -11.44 -6.15 9.59
CA ALA A 12 -10.01 -6.37 9.29
C ALA A 12 -9.59 -7.84 9.34
N PHE A 13 -10.35 -8.71 10.01
CA PHE A 13 -10.04 -10.14 10.15
C PHE A 13 -10.76 -11.05 9.14
N LEU A 14 -11.68 -10.53 8.32
CA LEU A 14 -12.52 -11.35 7.44
C LEU A 14 -11.90 -11.67 6.06
N SER A 15 -10.64 -11.33 5.80
CA SER A 15 -10.00 -11.58 4.49
C SER A 15 -8.85 -12.62 4.55
N LEU A 16 -8.97 -13.62 5.39
CA LEU A 16 -8.07 -14.78 5.31
C LEU A 16 -8.68 -15.81 4.36
N ASP A 17 -8.44 -15.60 3.07
CA ASP A 17 -8.80 -16.59 2.06
C ASP A 17 -7.86 -17.81 2.14
N PHE A 18 -8.36 -18.92 2.67
CA PHE A 18 -7.72 -20.24 2.69
C PHE A 18 -8.13 -21.10 1.49
N GLN A 19 -8.38 -20.52 0.33
CA GLN A 19 -8.64 -21.32 -0.87
C GLN A 19 -7.34 -21.59 -1.61
N GLY A 20 -6.71 -22.71 -1.28
CA GLY A 20 -5.59 -23.27 -2.02
C GLY A 20 -6.05 -23.79 -3.37
N LEU A 21 -5.87 -23.01 -4.42
CA LEU A 21 -5.95 -23.49 -5.81
C LEU A 21 -4.69 -24.32 -6.11
N LYS A 22 -4.85 -25.52 -6.60
CA LYS A 22 -3.77 -26.50 -6.87
C LYS A 22 -2.73 -26.09 -7.92
N ALA A 23 -2.89 -24.92 -8.57
CA ALA A 23 -1.98 -24.40 -9.60
C ALA A 23 -1.08 -23.25 -9.12
N GLN A 24 -1.16 -22.85 -7.85
CA GLN A 24 -0.36 -21.75 -7.31
C GLN A 24 0.98 -22.27 -6.77
N THR A 25 2.08 -21.67 -7.22
CA THR A 25 3.43 -21.94 -6.70
C THR A 25 3.80 -20.89 -5.66
N ASP A 26 4.27 -21.30 -4.49
CA ASP A 26 4.76 -20.41 -3.47
C ASP A 26 6.26 -20.13 -3.68
N VAL A 27 6.62 -18.85 -3.70
CA VAL A 27 8.01 -18.38 -3.82
C VAL A 27 8.32 -17.48 -2.62
N GLU A 28 9.39 -17.77 -1.92
CA GLU A 28 9.92 -16.91 -0.86
C GLU A 28 11.00 -16.01 -1.45
N LEU A 29 10.82 -14.69 -1.27
CA LEU A 29 11.78 -13.68 -1.71
C LEU A 29 12.84 -13.47 -0.62
N ASP A 30 14.08 -13.25 -1.05
CA ASP A 30 15.15 -12.87 -0.14
C ASP A 30 14.82 -11.57 0.59
N PRO A 31 15.20 -11.45 1.88
CA PRO A 31 15.00 -10.21 2.62
C PRO A 31 15.77 -9.04 2.00
N GLU A 32 15.09 -7.92 1.84
CA GLU A 32 15.67 -6.68 1.29
C GLU A 32 15.56 -5.52 2.27
N PHE A 33 16.43 -4.54 2.11
CA PHE A 33 16.36 -3.25 2.80
C PHE A 33 16.27 -2.10 1.81
N GLY A 34 15.54 -1.07 2.20
CA GLY A 34 15.39 0.13 1.39
C GLY A 34 15.32 1.41 2.22
N GLY A 35 15.39 2.53 1.53
CA GLY A 35 15.31 3.86 2.12
C GLY A 35 14.14 4.67 1.57
N ARG A 36 13.63 5.57 2.40
CA ARG A 36 12.66 6.59 2.01
C ARG A 36 13.09 7.91 2.57
N LEU A 37 13.20 8.90 1.69
CA LEU A 37 13.45 10.29 2.05
C LEU A 37 12.24 11.10 1.62
N SER A 38 11.67 11.89 2.52
CA SER A 38 10.52 12.75 2.18
C SER A 38 10.69 14.18 2.65
N LEU A 39 10.16 15.09 1.84
CA LEU A 39 10.03 16.51 2.14
C LEU A 39 8.55 16.87 2.03
N SER A 40 7.98 17.41 3.09
CA SER A 40 6.57 17.78 3.15
C SER A 40 6.39 19.23 3.54
N VAL A 41 5.49 19.90 2.86
CA VAL A 41 5.06 21.28 3.19
C VAL A 41 3.56 21.25 3.43
N ASP A 42 3.14 21.72 4.60
CA ASP A 42 1.73 21.81 5.03
C ASP A 42 1.33 23.27 5.20
N LYS A 43 0.23 23.65 4.59
CA LYS A 43 -0.37 24.98 4.74
C LYS A 43 -1.77 24.90 5.30
N LYS A 44 -2.00 25.64 6.38
CA LYS A 44 -3.34 25.83 6.92
C LYS A 44 -4.09 26.85 6.06
N LEU A 45 -5.16 26.42 5.39
CA LEU A 45 -6.01 27.30 4.55
C LEU A 45 -7.13 27.94 5.35
N ALA A 46 -7.75 27.19 6.26
CA ALA A 46 -8.82 27.66 7.12
C ALA A 46 -8.83 26.85 8.44
N ARG A 47 -9.77 27.15 9.34
CA ARG A 47 -9.90 26.39 10.59
C ARG A 47 -10.17 24.90 10.29
N GLY A 48 -9.22 24.05 10.63
CA GLY A 48 -9.30 22.61 10.40
C GLY A 48 -9.00 22.16 8.96
N LEU A 49 -8.86 23.07 8.00
CA LEU A 49 -8.57 22.76 6.60
C LEU A 49 -7.08 22.99 6.29
N HIS A 50 -6.43 21.96 5.78
CA HIS A 50 -5.01 21.96 5.42
C HIS A 50 -4.78 21.40 4.02
N VAL A 51 -3.83 21.97 3.31
CA VAL A 51 -3.28 21.41 2.07
C VAL A 51 -1.82 21.04 2.32
N SER A 52 -1.38 19.89 1.80
CA SER A 52 0.00 19.47 1.90
C SER A 52 0.53 19.02 0.54
N LEU A 53 1.81 19.33 0.31
CA LEU A 53 2.59 18.80 -0.80
C LEU A 53 3.74 17.99 -0.21
N GLU A 54 3.92 16.77 -0.69
CA GLU A 54 5.00 15.88 -0.25
C GLU A 54 5.73 15.32 -1.47
N GLU A 55 7.06 15.37 -1.41
CA GLU A 55 7.97 14.71 -2.32
C GLU A 55 8.67 13.57 -1.58
N GLU A 56 8.60 12.36 -2.13
CA GLU A 56 9.23 11.18 -1.55
C GLU A 56 10.11 10.46 -2.58
N ILE A 57 11.33 10.18 -2.19
CA ILE A 57 12.30 9.36 -2.93
C ILE A 57 12.37 7.99 -2.24
N ARG A 58 12.36 6.92 -3.02
CA ARG A 58 12.56 5.55 -2.53
C ARG A 58 13.77 4.90 -3.19
N MET A 59 14.48 4.16 -2.35
CA MET A 59 15.62 3.32 -2.73
C MET A 59 15.30 1.90 -2.30
N ASP A 60 15.63 0.91 -3.09
CA ASP A 60 15.49 -0.51 -2.83
C ASP A 60 16.81 -1.27 -3.00
N ASN A 61 16.76 -2.59 -3.08
CA ASN A 61 17.94 -3.44 -3.30
C ASN A 61 19.11 -3.07 -2.36
N ASN A 62 18.86 -3.07 -1.05
CA ASN A 62 19.85 -2.73 -0.03
C ASN A 62 20.48 -1.34 -0.23
N PHE A 63 19.68 -0.36 -0.62
CA PHE A 63 20.06 1.02 -1.02
C PHE A 63 20.88 1.09 -2.31
N GLY A 64 21.00 -0.02 -3.04
CA GLY A 64 21.82 -0.10 -4.27
C GLY A 64 21.12 0.48 -5.49
N SER A 65 19.80 0.67 -5.47
CA SER A 65 19.05 1.18 -6.61
C SER A 65 17.99 2.20 -6.21
N PHE A 66 17.77 3.14 -7.13
CA PHE A 66 16.64 4.06 -7.06
C PHE A 66 15.38 3.35 -7.56
N ASP A 67 14.32 3.32 -6.73
CA ASP A 67 13.07 2.65 -7.06
C ASP A 67 12.07 3.61 -7.73
N ARG A 68 11.80 4.75 -7.09
CA ARG A 68 10.77 5.67 -7.57
C ARG A 68 10.78 7.01 -6.88
N PHE A 69 10.09 7.93 -7.53
CA PHE A 69 9.78 9.24 -7.03
C PHE A 69 8.27 9.42 -6.88
N HIS A 70 7.83 10.01 -5.77
CA HIS A 70 6.42 10.31 -5.52
C HIS A 70 6.23 11.79 -5.26
N THR A 71 5.31 12.41 -6.00
CA THR A 71 4.76 13.74 -5.71
C THR A 71 3.33 13.57 -5.22
N THR A 72 3.04 13.99 -4.01
CA THR A 72 1.71 13.85 -3.40
C THR A 72 1.14 15.20 -3.01
N LEU A 73 -0.04 15.55 -3.54
CA LEU A 73 -0.85 16.68 -3.11
C LEU A 73 -2.05 16.15 -2.33
N ALA A 74 -2.29 16.68 -1.12
CA ALA A 74 -3.42 16.25 -0.31
C ALA A 74 -4.13 17.43 0.34
N LEU A 75 -5.44 17.28 0.51
CA LEU A 75 -6.30 18.18 1.27
C LEU A 75 -6.88 17.41 2.44
N SER A 76 -6.87 17.98 3.63
CA SER A 76 -7.41 17.36 4.82
C SER A 76 -8.24 18.31 5.63
N TYR A 77 -9.35 17.80 6.22
CA TYR A 77 -10.27 18.56 7.04
C TYR A 77 -10.51 17.87 8.38
N LYS A 78 -10.27 18.62 9.46
CA LYS A 78 -10.58 18.19 10.82
C LYS A 78 -12.07 18.44 11.11
N VAL A 79 -12.88 17.39 10.99
CA VAL A 79 -14.33 17.44 11.22
C VAL A 79 -14.65 17.65 12.71
N SER A 80 -13.87 16.98 13.59
CA SER A 80 -13.99 17.08 15.05
C SER A 80 -12.64 16.78 15.69
N ASP A 81 -12.57 16.80 17.02
CA ASP A 81 -11.35 16.39 17.75
C ASP A 81 -11.02 14.92 17.59
N TYR A 82 -12.00 14.13 17.18
CA TYR A 82 -11.88 12.67 17.03
C TYR A 82 -11.78 12.21 15.57
N LEU A 83 -12.20 13.05 14.60
CA LEU A 83 -12.30 12.66 13.19
C LEU A 83 -11.64 13.67 12.26
N LYS A 84 -10.77 13.19 11.40
CA LYS A 84 -10.14 13.91 10.28
C LYS A 84 -10.43 13.14 8.98
N LEU A 85 -10.87 13.85 7.95
CA LEU A 85 -11.04 13.33 6.59
C LEU A 85 -9.97 13.90 5.68
N GLY A 86 -9.65 13.21 4.61
CA GLY A 86 -8.68 13.66 3.62
C GLY A 86 -8.95 13.10 2.24
N VAL A 87 -8.52 13.85 1.25
CA VAL A 87 -8.43 13.42 -0.15
C VAL A 87 -7.04 13.76 -0.66
N GLY A 88 -6.52 12.96 -1.58
CA GLY A 88 -5.19 13.19 -2.11
C GLY A 88 -5.02 12.62 -3.50
N TYR A 89 -4.06 13.17 -4.20
CA TYR A 89 -3.57 12.71 -5.47
C TYR A 89 -2.06 12.50 -5.39
N ALA A 90 -1.56 11.39 -5.92
CA ALA A 90 -0.13 11.16 -6.04
C ALA A 90 0.25 10.76 -7.45
N MET A 91 1.27 11.41 -7.99
CA MET A 91 1.98 10.98 -9.18
C MET A 91 3.17 10.13 -8.73
N ILE A 92 3.30 8.96 -9.32
CA ILE A 92 4.34 7.98 -8.99
C ILE A 92 5.14 7.73 -10.26
N ASN A 93 6.42 8.02 -10.23
CA ASN A 93 7.34 7.82 -11.34
C ASN A 93 8.30 6.66 -10.99
N PRO A 94 7.96 5.41 -11.37
CA PRO A 94 8.84 4.26 -11.15
C PRO A 94 10.08 4.38 -12.03
N TYR A 95 11.23 3.95 -11.51
CA TYR A 95 12.48 3.89 -12.26
C TYR A 95 12.86 2.44 -12.54
N SER A 96 13.50 2.19 -13.66
CA SER A 96 14.06 0.90 -14.02
C SER A 96 15.57 0.98 -13.97
N SER A 97 16.18 0.38 -12.97
CA SER A 97 17.65 0.36 -12.83
C SER A 97 18.30 -0.41 -13.97
N SER A 98 17.66 -1.47 -14.49
CA SER A 98 18.18 -2.28 -15.60
C SER A 98 18.26 -1.49 -16.92
N ASN A 99 17.31 -0.59 -17.16
CA ASN A 99 17.25 0.21 -18.39
C ASN A 99 17.68 1.68 -18.17
N SER A 100 18.00 2.06 -16.92
CA SER A 100 18.36 3.43 -16.53
C SER A 100 17.35 4.50 -16.99
N THR A 101 16.04 4.15 -16.96
CA THR A 101 14.97 5.04 -17.44
C THR A 101 13.78 5.07 -16.49
N PHE A 102 13.03 6.18 -16.52
CA PHE A 102 11.72 6.22 -15.86
C PHE A 102 10.71 5.44 -16.67
N LYS A 103 9.91 4.59 -15.97
CA LYS A 103 8.75 3.91 -16.55
C LYS A 103 7.57 4.87 -16.61
N SER A 104 6.51 4.49 -17.31
CA SER A 104 5.27 5.25 -17.36
C SER A 104 4.75 5.60 -15.96
N SER A 105 4.38 6.85 -15.78
CA SER A 105 3.86 7.35 -14.51
C SER A 105 2.58 6.64 -14.10
N ARG A 106 2.36 6.51 -12.80
CA ARG A 106 1.13 6.00 -12.21
C ARG A 106 0.44 7.11 -11.47
N HIS A 107 -0.87 7.20 -11.61
CA HIS A 107 -1.70 8.22 -10.99
C HIS A 107 -2.54 7.59 -9.90
N ARG A 108 -2.45 8.11 -8.67
CA ARG A 108 -3.15 7.56 -7.52
C ARG A 108 -4.08 8.58 -6.91
N LEU A 109 -5.34 8.24 -6.81
CA LEU A 109 -6.32 8.94 -5.99
C LEU A 109 -6.44 8.27 -4.62
N MET A 110 -6.66 9.06 -3.58
CA MET A 110 -6.73 8.59 -2.20
C MET A 110 -7.88 9.29 -1.47
N VAL A 111 -8.59 8.52 -0.64
CA VAL A 111 -9.55 9.06 0.33
C VAL A 111 -9.20 8.49 1.70
N ASP A 112 -9.11 9.36 2.70
CA ASP A 112 -8.68 9.04 4.06
C ASP A 112 -9.77 9.36 5.08
N ALA A 113 -9.93 8.48 6.06
CA ALA A 113 -10.63 8.77 7.30
C ALA A 113 -9.72 8.39 8.47
N THR A 114 -9.49 9.32 9.40
CA THR A 114 -8.65 9.08 10.58
C THR A 114 -9.44 9.37 11.85
N GLY A 115 -9.71 8.33 12.62
CA GLY A 115 -10.22 8.42 13.99
C GLY A 115 -9.07 8.53 14.98
N SER A 116 -9.21 9.35 16.03
CA SER A 116 -8.18 9.50 17.07
C SER A 116 -8.79 9.63 18.46
N LEU A 117 -8.20 8.94 19.42
CA LEU A 117 -8.54 9.01 20.84
C LEU A 117 -7.31 9.39 21.65
N ARG A 118 -7.49 10.22 22.69
CA ARG A 118 -6.43 10.57 23.64
C ARG A 118 -6.78 10.04 25.04
N PHE A 119 -5.79 9.50 25.72
CA PHE A 119 -5.87 9.06 27.10
C PHE A 119 -4.54 9.39 27.80
N GLY A 120 -4.58 10.42 28.62
CA GLY A 120 -3.38 11.02 29.18
C GLY A 120 -2.46 11.55 28.07
N ASP A 121 -1.20 11.18 28.14
CA ASP A 121 -0.18 11.54 27.14
C ASP A 121 -0.17 10.63 25.91
N TRP A 122 -1.01 9.62 25.86
CA TRP A 122 -1.09 8.71 24.74
C TRP A 122 -2.15 9.13 23.73
N ARG A 123 -1.87 8.90 22.46
CA ARG A 123 -2.83 9.01 21.36
C ARG A 123 -2.88 7.71 20.58
N LEU A 124 -4.07 7.12 20.51
CA LEU A 124 -4.38 6.02 19.59
C LEU A 124 -5.11 6.58 18.38
N SER A 125 -4.69 6.21 17.17
CA SER A 125 -5.37 6.60 15.94
C SER A 125 -5.53 5.42 14.99
N LEU A 126 -6.71 5.34 14.37
CA LEU A 126 -7.02 4.40 13.29
C LEU A 126 -7.22 5.21 12.01
N ARG A 127 -6.47 4.90 10.97
CA ARG A 127 -6.63 5.49 9.64
C ARG A 127 -7.04 4.42 8.65
N GLU A 128 -8.14 4.66 7.97
CA GLU A 128 -8.57 3.92 6.79
C GLU A 128 -8.26 4.76 5.55
N ARG A 129 -7.62 4.16 4.55
CA ARG A 129 -7.26 4.80 3.28
C ARG A 129 -7.62 3.92 2.11
N LEU A 130 -8.58 4.36 1.32
CA LEU A 130 -8.88 3.78 0.01
C LEU A 130 -8.00 4.45 -1.05
N GLN A 131 -7.38 3.64 -1.91
CA GLN A 131 -6.50 4.10 -2.99
C GLN A 131 -6.92 3.46 -4.31
N ALA A 132 -7.04 4.27 -5.36
CA ALA A 132 -7.17 3.83 -6.74
C ALA A 132 -5.91 4.26 -7.49
N THR A 133 -5.12 3.31 -8.00
CA THR A 133 -3.87 3.57 -8.71
C THR A 133 -4.02 3.20 -10.17
N TYR A 134 -4.14 4.21 -11.04
CA TYR A 134 -4.19 4.06 -12.49
C TYR A 134 -2.77 3.94 -13.06
N ARG A 135 -2.58 3.02 -14.01
CA ARG A 135 -1.33 2.77 -14.74
C ARG A 135 -1.48 3.30 -16.15
N SER A 136 -0.70 4.34 -16.52
CA SER A 136 -0.83 5.05 -17.81
C SER A 136 -0.09 4.38 -18.97
N GLY A 137 0.88 3.51 -18.69
CA GLY A 137 1.68 2.83 -19.73
C GLY A 137 1.00 1.61 -20.31
N ASP A 138 1.65 1.05 -21.32
CA ASP A 138 1.30 -0.25 -21.84
C ASP A 138 1.43 -1.32 -20.78
N MET A 139 0.45 -2.17 -20.68
CA MET A 139 0.40 -3.22 -19.68
C MET A 139 -0.41 -4.41 -20.19
N ASN A 140 -0.05 -5.58 -19.71
CA ASN A 140 -0.83 -6.78 -19.94
C ASN A 140 -2.04 -6.78 -18.98
N GLU A 141 -3.23 -6.60 -19.52
CA GLU A 141 -4.48 -6.55 -18.75
C GLU A 141 -4.83 -7.92 -18.13
N TYR A 142 -4.28 -9.01 -18.64
CA TYR A 142 -4.44 -10.35 -18.07
C TYR A 142 -3.56 -10.60 -16.83
N GLN A 143 -2.56 -9.75 -16.60
CA GLN A 143 -1.69 -9.85 -15.42
C GLN A 143 -2.10 -8.91 -14.30
N ASN A 144 -2.60 -7.74 -14.64
CA ASN A 144 -2.87 -6.69 -13.66
C ASN A 144 -4.06 -5.82 -14.07
N PRO A 145 -4.87 -5.35 -13.13
CA PRO A 145 -5.90 -4.37 -13.44
C PRO A 145 -5.27 -3.03 -13.82
N ARG A 146 -5.83 -2.33 -14.81
CA ARG A 146 -5.41 -0.97 -15.17
C ARG A 146 -5.52 0.01 -14.00
N THR A 147 -6.54 -0.15 -13.18
CA THR A 147 -6.72 0.61 -11.94
C THR A 147 -6.69 -0.33 -10.76
N ALA A 148 -5.58 -0.37 -10.03
CA ALA A 148 -5.46 -1.18 -8.83
C ALA A 148 -6.15 -0.49 -7.63
N LEU A 149 -7.06 -1.20 -6.97
CA LEU A 149 -7.76 -0.75 -5.78
C LEU A 149 -7.14 -1.37 -4.52
N THR A 150 -6.84 -0.54 -3.54
CA THR A 150 -6.28 -1.00 -2.26
C THR A 150 -6.90 -0.27 -1.09
N LEU A 151 -7.16 -1.02 -0.01
CA LEU A 151 -7.54 -0.47 1.29
C LEU A 151 -6.36 -0.63 2.26
N LYS A 152 -6.00 0.45 2.96
CA LYS A 152 -4.96 0.44 4.00
C LYS A 152 -5.59 0.82 5.33
N SER A 153 -5.45 -0.07 6.30
CA SER A 153 -5.92 0.10 7.67
C SER A 153 -4.71 0.23 8.59
N ARG A 154 -4.50 1.41 9.20
CA ARG A 154 -3.36 1.68 10.08
C ARG A 154 -3.81 2.00 11.48
N LEU A 155 -3.33 1.24 12.44
CA LEU A 155 -3.46 1.53 13.88
C LEU A 155 -2.12 2.07 14.39
N LYS A 156 -2.11 3.33 14.86
CA LYS A 156 -0.92 4.02 15.39
C LYS A 156 -1.14 4.40 16.84
N LEU A 157 -0.16 4.09 17.69
CA LEU A 157 -0.05 4.56 19.06
C LEU A 157 1.13 5.53 19.13
N SER A 158 0.91 6.73 19.69
CA SER A 158 1.98 7.71 19.90
C SER A 158 1.93 8.28 21.32
N TYR A 159 3.11 8.63 21.84
CA TYR A 159 3.29 9.23 23.16
C TYR A 159 3.63 10.72 23.04
N LYS A 160 2.82 11.56 23.66
CA LYS A 160 2.86 13.05 23.58
C LYS A 160 3.45 13.71 24.83
N GLY A 161 3.88 12.93 25.83
CA GLY A 161 4.38 13.43 27.11
C GLY A 161 5.76 14.10 27.03
N LEU A 162 6.50 13.94 25.93
CA LEU A 162 7.80 14.57 25.73
C LEU A 162 7.68 15.88 24.98
N ARG A 163 8.46 16.88 25.39
CA ARG A 163 8.31 18.28 24.89
C ARG A 163 8.55 18.43 23.38
N ARG A 164 9.54 17.73 22.83
CA ARG A 164 9.95 17.84 21.42
C ARG A 164 9.94 16.52 20.68
N LEU A 165 9.92 15.41 21.39
CA LEU A 165 10.00 14.07 20.82
C LEU A 165 8.64 13.38 20.97
N GLU A 166 8.11 12.83 19.88
CA GLU A 166 6.88 12.05 19.87
C GLU A 166 7.18 10.64 19.35
N PRO A 167 7.60 9.70 20.23
CA PRO A 167 7.76 8.33 19.82
C PRO A 167 6.42 7.69 19.45
N TYR A 168 6.46 6.78 18.49
CA TYR A 168 5.27 6.08 18.05
C TYR A 168 5.59 4.66 17.55
N ALA A 169 4.53 3.85 17.54
CA ALA A 169 4.50 2.58 16.83
C ALA A 169 3.22 2.47 16.03
N TYR A 170 3.24 1.75 14.91
CA TYR A 170 2.03 1.40 14.20
C TYR A 170 2.10 0.03 13.52
N VAL A 171 0.90 -0.52 13.28
CA VAL A 171 0.70 -1.65 12.37
C VAL A 171 -0.22 -1.19 11.25
N GLU A 172 0.09 -1.56 10.01
CA GLU A 172 -0.72 -1.27 8.84
C GLU A 172 -0.98 -2.55 8.06
N LEU A 173 -2.25 -2.82 7.76
CA LEU A 173 -2.66 -3.84 6.81
C LEU A 173 -2.93 -3.17 5.46
N ARG A 174 -2.50 -3.80 4.39
CA ARG A 174 -2.83 -3.42 3.03
C ARG A 174 -3.58 -4.56 2.37
N ASN A 175 -4.80 -4.27 1.96
CA ASN A 175 -5.66 -5.18 1.23
C ASN A 175 -5.73 -4.78 -0.23
N THR A 176 -5.51 -5.71 -1.14
CA THR A 176 -5.88 -5.58 -2.55
C THR A 176 -7.36 -5.90 -2.66
N LEU A 177 -8.14 -5.06 -3.37
CA LEU A 177 -9.61 -5.19 -3.47
C LEU A 177 -10.07 -5.70 -4.84
N ASN A 178 -9.20 -5.64 -5.85
CA ASN A 178 -9.51 -6.08 -7.21
C ASN A 178 -8.36 -6.90 -7.78
N ALA A 179 -7.99 -7.95 -7.11
CA ALA A 179 -7.09 -8.96 -7.64
C ALA A 179 -7.81 -9.82 -8.68
N PRO A 180 -7.08 -10.40 -9.65
CA PRO A 180 -7.66 -11.40 -10.53
C PRO A 180 -8.11 -12.64 -9.74
N VAL A 181 -9.29 -13.11 -10.04
CA VAL A 181 -9.76 -14.43 -9.62
C VAL A 181 -9.48 -15.38 -10.77
N ILE A 182 -8.59 -16.33 -10.55
CA ILE A 182 -8.12 -17.25 -11.59
C ILE A 182 -8.70 -18.60 -11.33
N SER A 183 -9.41 -19.13 -12.33
CA SER A 183 -9.76 -20.52 -12.42
C SER A 183 -8.81 -21.21 -13.38
N ALA A 184 -8.17 -22.25 -12.92
CA ALA A 184 -7.23 -23.04 -13.71
C ALA A 184 -7.40 -24.51 -13.36
N THR A 185 -7.58 -25.34 -14.40
CA THR A 185 -7.50 -26.80 -14.28
C THR A 185 -6.12 -27.26 -14.73
N TYR A 186 -5.45 -28.04 -13.92
CA TYR A 186 -4.11 -28.57 -14.20
C TYR A 186 -4.20 -30.03 -14.64
N ASP A 187 -3.64 -30.35 -15.80
CA ASP A 187 -3.62 -31.71 -16.34
C ASP A 187 -2.43 -32.55 -15.87
N GLY A 188 -1.59 -31.98 -15.00
CA GLY A 188 -0.43 -32.66 -14.41
C GLY A 188 0.87 -32.50 -15.19
N THR A 189 0.90 -31.95 -16.41
CA THR A 189 2.11 -31.92 -17.25
C THR A 189 2.39 -30.59 -17.93
N ASN A 190 1.40 -29.77 -18.20
CA ASN A 190 1.58 -28.53 -18.98
C ASN A 190 0.84 -27.33 -18.41
N TYR A 191 1.46 -26.15 -18.60
CA TYR A 191 0.81 -24.87 -18.39
C TYR A 191 -0.35 -24.71 -19.37
N MET A 192 -1.47 -24.33 -18.83
CA MET A 192 -2.76 -24.36 -19.48
C MET A 192 -2.91 -23.33 -20.56
N THR A 193 -3.42 -23.74 -21.70
CA THR A 193 -3.99 -22.87 -22.71
C THR A 193 -5.32 -22.32 -22.20
N ALA A 194 -5.54 -21.02 -22.29
CA ALA A 194 -6.85 -20.46 -22.02
C ALA A 194 -7.82 -20.94 -23.10
N ASP A 195 -8.85 -21.66 -22.71
CA ASP A 195 -10.04 -21.73 -23.53
C ASP A 195 -10.97 -20.58 -23.16
N LEU A 196 -10.85 -19.48 -23.89
CA LEU A 196 -11.73 -18.31 -23.74
C LEU A 196 -13.16 -18.60 -24.20
N SER A 197 -13.42 -19.78 -24.77
CA SER A 197 -14.68 -20.05 -25.43
C SER A 197 -15.66 -20.86 -24.62
N GLN A 198 -15.24 -21.74 -23.68
CA GLN A 198 -16.22 -22.62 -23.01
C GLN A 198 -15.71 -23.36 -21.76
N THR A 199 -16.39 -23.33 -20.72
CA THR A 199 -17.11 -24.38 -20.02
C THR A 199 -16.48 -25.79 -20.05
N GLY A 200 -15.58 -26.06 -19.07
CA GLY A 200 -15.40 -27.41 -18.56
C GLY A 200 -14.23 -28.24 -19.03
N GLU A 201 -13.37 -27.76 -19.91
CA GLU A 201 -12.15 -28.49 -20.32
C GLU A 201 -10.88 -27.76 -19.86
N ALA A 202 -9.74 -28.46 -19.84
CA ALA A 202 -8.47 -27.98 -19.34
C ALA A 202 -8.08 -26.60 -19.89
N GLY A 203 -8.16 -25.58 -19.05
CA GLY A 203 -7.87 -24.19 -19.42
C GLY A 203 -7.68 -23.31 -18.19
N TRP A 204 -7.26 -22.09 -18.42
CA TRP A 204 -7.28 -21.06 -17.39
C TRP A 204 -8.12 -19.86 -17.87
N PHE A 205 -8.74 -19.16 -16.97
CA PHE A 205 -9.42 -17.92 -17.26
C PHE A 205 -9.47 -17.02 -16.03
N ILE A 206 -9.64 -15.74 -16.27
CA ILE A 206 -9.90 -14.77 -15.22
C ILE A 206 -11.41 -14.66 -15.06
N ASP A 207 -11.94 -15.17 -13.94
CA ASP A 207 -13.37 -15.07 -13.61
C ASP A 207 -13.80 -13.62 -13.35
N GLY A 208 -12.85 -12.77 -12.97
CA GLY A 208 -13.10 -11.37 -12.69
C GLY A 208 -11.95 -10.71 -11.94
N TRP A 209 -12.12 -9.40 -11.70
CA TRP A 209 -11.19 -8.55 -10.97
C TRP A 209 -11.81 -8.11 -9.64
N ASN A 210 -12.26 -9.07 -8.83
CA ASN A 210 -12.95 -8.85 -7.57
C ASN A 210 -12.35 -9.64 -6.40
N GLY A 211 -11.22 -10.28 -6.63
CA GLY A 211 -10.49 -10.98 -5.56
C GLY A 211 -9.97 -10.01 -4.53
N MET A 212 -10.12 -10.37 -3.25
CA MET A 212 -9.64 -9.58 -2.13
C MET A 212 -8.68 -10.41 -1.27
N TYR A 213 -7.54 -9.81 -0.90
CA TYR A 213 -6.59 -10.44 0.02
C TYR A 213 -5.69 -9.42 0.69
N VAL A 214 -5.15 -9.78 1.85
CA VAL A 214 -4.10 -9.00 2.51
C VAL A 214 -2.79 -9.23 1.76
N ASN A 215 -2.31 -8.22 1.06
CA ASN A 215 -1.05 -8.33 0.31
C ASN A 215 0.16 -7.78 1.06
N ARG A 216 -0.05 -7.09 2.19
CA ARG A 216 1.05 -6.58 3.01
C ARG A 216 0.63 -6.33 4.46
N VAL A 217 1.48 -6.77 5.37
CA VAL A 217 1.43 -6.38 6.79
C VAL A 217 2.69 -5.57 7.09
N ARG A 218 2.53 -4.37 7.64
CA ARG A 218 3.62 -3.47 7.99
C ARG A 218 3.63 -3.21 9.49
N GLY A 219 4.78 -3.39 10.13
CA GLY A 219 5.10 -2.87 11.45
C GLY A 219 6.02 -1.66 11.33
N SER A 220 5.90 -0.68 12.22
CA SER A 220 6.84 0.45 12.28
C SER A 220 7.02 0.96 13.70
N LEU A 221 8.27 1.35 13.98
CA LEU A 221 8.68 2.07 15.18
C LEU A 221 9.40 3.33 14.75
N GLY A 222 9.07 4.46 15.36
CA GLY A 222 9.69 5.73 14.99
C GLY A 222 9.44 6.83 15.99
N PHE A 223 9.91 8.01 15.63
CA PHE A 223 9.67 9.23 16.39
C PHE A 223 9.57 10.43 15.45
N ASP A 224 8.75 11.39 15.84
CA ASP A 224 8.68 12.73 15.29
C ASP A 224 9.43 13.68 16.24
N TYR A 225 10.46 14.36 15.74
CA TYR A 225 11.24 15.32 16.50
C TYR A 225 10.95 16.75 16.03
N ARG A 226 10.38 17.56 16.92
CA ARG A 226 10.00 18.94 16.64
C ARG A 226 11.22 19.86 16.75
N LEU A 227 11.71 20.35 15.59
CA LEU A 227 12.82 21.30 15.51
C LEU A 227 12.36 22.70 15.93
N SER A 228 11.18 23.12 15.45
CA SER A 228 10.57 24.42 15.74
C SER A 228 9.05 24.30 15.87
N LYS A 229 8.34 25.42 15.97
CA LYS A 229 6.87 25.43 15.89
C LYS A 229 6.35 25.05 14.50
N ALA A 230 7.17 25.27 13.47
CA ALA A 230 6.81 25.09 12.07
C ALA A 230 7.47 23.87 11.44
N SER A 231 8.49 23.26 12.04
CA SER A 231 9.26 22.19 11.39
C SER A 231 9.51 20.98 12.29
N SER A 232 9.47 19.78 11.71
CA SER A 232 9.79 18.53 12.36
C SER A 232 10.53 17.56 11.44
N ILE A 233 11.22 16.62 12.07
CA ILE A 233 11.85 15.47 11.40
C ILE A 233 11.18 14.21 11.92
N ASP A 234 10.70 13.36 11.03
CA ASP A 234 10.24 12.00 11.30
C ASP A 234 11.34 11.00 10.94
N VAL A 235 11.65 10.11 11.86
CA VAL A 235 12.57 8.99 11.62
C VAL A 235 11.89 7.71 12.05
N SER A 236 11.86 6.72 11.16
CA SER A 236 11.26 5.42 11.50
C SER A 236 11.91 4.24 10.81
N LEU A 237 11.86 3.11 11.48
CA LEU A 237 12.15 1.79 10.96
C LEU A 237 10.83 1.11 10.66
N MET A 238 10.73 0.47 9.50
CA MET A 238 9.54 -0.25 9.08
C MET A 238 9.94 -1.64 8.59
N ALA A 239 9.09 -2.62 8.87
CA ALA A 239 9.20 -3.98 8.36
C ALA A 239 7.90 -4.35 7.65
N ASP A 240 8.01 -4.77 6.41
CA ASP A 240 6.90 -5.22 5.57
C ASP A 240 6.98 -6.74 5.39
N ARG A 241 5.94 -7.47 5.76
CA ARG A 241 5.68 -8.82 5.23
C ARG A 241 4.86 -8.66 3.96
N ILE A 242 5.43 -9.05 2.83
CA ILE A 242 4.80 -9.02 1.52
C ILE A 242 4.15 -10.37 1.25
N MET A 243 2.97 -10.37 0.61
CA MET A 243 2.20 -11.56 0.24
C MET A 243 1.47 -11.24 -1.07
N ASP A 244 2.24 -11.09 -2.16
CA ASP A 244 1.66 -10.72 -3.46
C ASP A 244 1.30 -11.97 -4.28
N LYS A 245 0.16 -11.91 -4.98
CA LYS A 245 -0.26 -12.90 -5.98
C LYS A 245 0.10 -12.36 -7.35
N ILE A 246 0.96 -13.09 -8.06
CA ILE A 246 1.46 -12.68 -9.38
C ILE A 246 0.95 -13.63 -10.44
N VAL A 247 0.37 -13.05 -11.48
CA VAL A 247 -0.08 -13.75 -12.69
C VAL A 247 0.87 -13.38 -13.82
N ASP A 248 1.46 -14.37 -14.47
CA ASP A 248 2.20 -14.19 -15.71
C ASP A 248 1.44 -14.88 -16.87
N ALA A 249 0.95 -14.08 -17.79
CA ALA A 249 0.21 -14.50 -18.96
C ALA A 249 0.79 -13.84 -20.20
N ASN A 250 0.58 -14.46 -21.40
CA ASN A 250 0.94 -13.80 -22.66
C ASN A 250 0.03 -12.59 -22.93
N ALA A 251 0.44 -11.73 -23.87
CA ALA A 251 -0.26 -10.49 -24.16
C ALA A 251 -1.69 -10.70 -24.69
N GLU A 252 -1.93 -11.80 -25.37
CA GLU A 252 -3.22 -12.19 -25.92
C GLU A 252 -4.15 -12.84 -24.88
N GLY A 253 -3.65 -13.15 -23.67
CA GLY A 253 -4.43 -13.82 -22.62
C GLY A 253 -4.72 -15.30 -22.91
N THR A 254 -4.13 -15.87 -23.96
CA THR A 254 -4.38 -17.25 -24.39
C THR A 254 -3.55 -18.28 -23.62
N LYS A 255 -2.50 -17.87 -22.91
CA LYS A 255 -1.61 -18.76 -22.17
C LYS A 255 -1.22 -18.20 -20.82
N LEU A 256 -1.51 -18.93 -19.77
CA LEU A 256 -0.99 -18.70 -18.42
C LEU A 256 0.40 -19.33 -18.33
N LYS A 257 1.43 -18.53 -18.04
CA LYS A 257 2.80 -18.99 -17.85
C LYS A 257 3.05 -19.39 -16.41
N SER A 258 2.60 -18.55 -15.46
CA SER A 258 2.68 -18.88 -14.04
C SER A 258 1.62 -18.16 -13.23
N TYR A 259 1.25 -18.77 -12.11
CA TYR A 259 0.47 -18.15 -11.04
C TYR A 259 1.21 -18.38 -9.72
N THR A 260 1.80 -17.33 -9.19
CA THR A 260 2.75 -17.43 -8.08
C THR A 260 2.27 -16.59 -6.91
N ARG A 261 2.41 -17.13 -5.70
CA ARG A 261 2.30 -16.37 -4.46
C ARG A 261 3.71 -16.04 -3.97
N GLU A 262 4.08 -14.79 -4.07
CA GLU A 262 5.35 -14.30 -3.57
C GLU A 262 5.19 -13.84 -2.12
N THR A 263 6.06 -14.35 -1.25
CA THR A 263 6.13 -13.94 0.15
C THR A 263 7.54 -13.51 0.48
N GLY A 264 7.69 -12.44 1.27
CA GLY A 264 9.02 -11.95 1.63
C GLY A 264 8.97 -10.91 2.72
N PHE A 265 10.14 -10.51 3.22
CA PHE A 265 10.31 -9.41 4.16
C PHE A 265 11.11 -8.29 3.54
N VAL A 266 10.65 -7.05 3.73
CA VAL A 266 11.39 -5.85 3.31
C VAL A 266 11.47 -4.89 4.48
N GLY A 267 12.71 -4.55 4.86
CA GLY A 267 13.01 -3.54 5.86
C GLY A 267 13.12 -2.15 5.21
N TRP A 268 12.70 -1.10 5.91
CA TRP A 268 12.81 0.28 5.45
C TRP A 268 13.32 1.20 6.55
N ILE A 269 14.21 2.11 6.16
CA ILE A 269 14.52 3.31 6.95
C ILE A 269 13.80 4.48 6.29
N ASN A 270 13.01 5.21 7.08
CA ASN A 270 12.31 6.40 6.62
C ASN A 270 12.83 7.63 7.35
N ILE A 271 13.16 8.67 6.59
CA ILE A 271 13.52 9.99 7.11
C ILE A 271 12.66 11.01 6.37
N GLY A 272 11.88 11.79 7.12
CA GLY A 272 11.01 12.81 6.59
C GLY A 272 11.29 14.17 7.25
N TYR A 273 11.28 15.23 6.46
CA TYR A 273 11.25 16.60 6.97
C TYR A 273 9.90 17.23 6.62
N SER A 274 9.29 17.86 7.61
CA SER A 274 8.00 18.55 7.43
C SER A 274 8.09 20.01 7.85
N TYR A 275 7.51 20.89 7.04
CA TYR A 275 7.37 22.31 7.34
C TYR A 275 5.89 22.73 7.25
N SER A 276 5.40 23.44 8.26
CA SER A 276 3.98 23.90 8.35
C SER A 276 3.92 25.41 8.55
N PHE A 277 3.04 26.11 7.80
CA PHE A 277 2.85 27.57 7.90
C PHE A 277 1.40 28.00 7.69
#